data_51b571dfb60f0cb5a8b4684b2817317a
#
_entry.id   51b571dfb60f0cb5a8b4684b2817317a
#
_cell.length_a   1.000
_cell.length_b   1.000
_cell.length_c   1.000
_cell.angle_alpha   90.00
_cell.angle_beta   90.00
_cell.angle_gamma   90.00
#
_symmetry.space_group_name_H-M   'P 1'
#
loop_
_entity.id
_entity.type
_entity.pdbx_description
1 polymer ?
#
loop_
_entity_poly.entity_id
_entity_poly.type
_entity_poly.pdbx_seq_one_letter_code
_entity_poly.pdbx_strand_id
1 'polypeptide(L)'
;MILVESIISCESDSNYTILFLKNKQKITASRTLKQIEEMLEDYSFARVHHSYVVNLNEVEKYIKGEGGCLIMSDGTSIEVSRNRKEMLLKKLRTGKS
;
A
#
# COMPACT_ATOMS: atom_id res chain seq x y z
N MET A 1 18.53 -6.95 4.76
CA MET A 1 17.94 -6.72 3.44
C MET A 1 16.48 -7.15 3.42
N ILE A 2 15.63 -6.30 2.88
CA ILE A 2 14.20 -6.57 2.83
C ILE A 2 13.80 -6.91 1.40
N LEU A 3 13.10 -8.03 1.23
CA LEU A 3 12.55 -8.38 -0.07
C LEU A 3 11.31 -7.52 -0.32
N VAL A 4 11.24 -6.89 -1.48
CA VAL A 4 10.11 -6.04 -1.82
C VAL A 4 8.79 -6.80 -1.72
N GLU A 5 8.78 -8.04 -2.14
CA GLU A 5 7.56 -8.86 -2.11
C GLU A 5 7.10 -9.19 -0.70
N SER A 6 7.93 -8.97 0.32
CA SER A 6 7.52 -9.20 1.70
C SER A 6 6.82 -7.98 2.31
N ILE A 7 6.80 -6.86 1.61
CA ILE A 7 6.14 -5.65 2.10
C ILE A 7 4.65 -5.74 1.77
N ILE A 8 3.81 -5.59 2.80
CA ILE A 8 2.36 -5.60 2.63
C ILE A 8 1.86 -4.19 2.38
N SER A 9 2.29 -3.25 3.23
CA SER A 9 1.86 -1.86 3.12
C SER A 9 2.87 -0.94 3.78
N CYS A 10 2.75 0.35 3.47
CA CYS A 10 3.62 1.38 4.03
C CYS A 10 2.74 2.51 4.55
N GLU A 11 3.10 3.03 5.70
CA GLU A 11 2.35 4.11 6.34
C GLU A 11 3.29 5.26 6.69
N SER A 12 2.89 6.49 6.38
CA SER A 12 3.69 7.65 6.74
C SER A 12 3.61 7.92 8.24
N ASP A 13 4.74 8.33 8.81
CA ASP A 13 4.82 8.72 10.21
C ASP A 13 5.81 9.86 10.29
N SER A 14 5.31 11.09 10.19
CA SER A 14 6.12 12.31 10.12
C SER A 14 7.07 12.22 8.92
N ASN A 15 8.38 12.28 9.14
CA ASN A 15 9.38 12.18 8.08
C ASN A 15 9.86 10.75 7.84
N TYR A 16 9.20 9.78 8.49
CA TYR A 16 9.55 8.38 8.38
C TYR A 16 8.44 7.61 7.71
N THR A 17 8.73 6.39 7.33
CA THR A 17 7.73 5.49 6.78
C THR A 17 7.83 4.16 7.51
N ILE A 18 6.69 3.65 7.94
CA ILE A 18 6.62 2.34 8.57
C ILE A 18 6.27 1.32 7.50
N LEU A 19 7.12 0.32 7.33
CA LEU A 19 6.89 -0.77 6.39
C LEU A 19 6.33 -1.95 7.16
N PHE A 20 5.13 -2.38 6.80
CA PHE A 20 4.50 -3.54 7.41
C PHE A 20 4.80 -4.75 6.55
N LEU A 21 5.45 -5.73 7.14
CA LEU A 21 5.95 -6.90 6.42
C LEU A 21 5.13 -8.13 6.74
N LYS A 22 5.28 -9.15 5.89
CA LYS A 22 4.75 -10.47 6.20
C LYS A 22 5.40 -10.93 7.50
N ASN A 23 4.80 -11.88 8.19
CA ASN A 23 5.26 -12.37 9.50
C ASN A 23 5.01 -11.36 10.62
N LYS A 24 4.13 -10.39 10.41
CA LYS A 24 3.73 -9.40 11.42
C LYS A 24 4.88 -8.55 11.92
N GLN A 25 5.92 -8.40 11.11
CA GLN A 25 7.04 -7.52 11.43
C GLN A 25 6.81 -6.14 10.83
N LYS A 26 7.44 -5.14 11.42
CA LYS A 26 7.41 -3.80 10.86
C LYS A 26 8.77 -3.15 11.03
N ILE A 27 9.11 -2.29 10.06
CA ILE A 27 10.39 -1.61 10.03
C ILE A 27 10.12 -0.14 9.77
N THR A 28 10.84 0.74 10.50
CA THR A 28 10.74 2.16 10.27
C THR A 28 11.90 2.60 9.39
N ALA A 29 11.58 3.18 8.23
CA ALA A 29 12.58 3.66 7.30
C ALA A 29 12.71 5.17 7.41
N SER A 30 13.95 5.67 7.32
CA SER A 30 14.25 7.11 7.41
C SER A 30 14.01 7.78 6.06
N ARG A 31 12.84 7.54 5.46
CA ARG A 31 12.46 8.12 4.19
C ARG A 31 10.98 8.49 4.23
N THR A 32 10.63 9.52 3.46
CA THR A 32 9.22 9.91 3.38
C THR A 32 8.44 8.89 2.56
N LEU A 33 7.12 8.91 2.74
CA LEU A 33 6.26 7.99 1.97
C LEU A 33 6.41 8.23 0.47
N LYS A 34 6.58 9.48 0.05
CA LYS A 34 6.77 9.78 -1.36
C LYS A 34 8.05 9.14 -1.89
N GLN A 35 9.13 9.19 -1.12
CA GLN A 35 10.38 8.56 -1.53
C GLN A 35 10.22 7.05 -1.63
N ILE A 36 9.50 6.45 -0.70
CA ILE A 36 9.23 5.01 -0.74
C ILE A 36 8.38 4.68 -1.97
N GLU A 37 7.36 5.49 -2.24
CA GLU A 37 6.52 5.30 -3.41
C GLU A 37 7.34 5.30 -4.70
N GLU A 38 8.27 6.24 -4.83
CA GLU A 38 9.13 6.32 -6.00
C GLU A 38 10.07 5.13 -6.12
N MET A 39 10.57 4.65 -4.98
CA MET A 39 11.44 3.48 -4.99
C MET A 39 10.71 2.20 -5.39
N LEU A 40 9.40 2.17 -5.21
CA LEU A 40 8.59 0.98 -5.48
C LEU A 40 7.79 1.09 -6.77
N GLU A 41 8.00 2.13 -7.58
CA GLU A 41 7.16 2.35 -8.74
C GLU A 41 7.28 1.28 -9.82
N ASP A 42 8.40 0.56 -9.87
CA ASP A 42 8.58 -0.54 -10.82
C ASP A 42 7.97 -1.85 -10.33
N TYR A 43 7.34 -1.81 -9.18
CA TYR A 43 6.71 -2.98 -8.56
C TYR A 43 5.21 -2.76 -8.47
N SER A 44 4.48 -3.79 -8.07
CA SER A 44 3.01 -3.72 -8.00
C SER A 44 2.54 -3.01 -6.74
N PHE A 45 2.94 -1.75 -6.56
CA PHE A 45 2.52 -0.93 -5.44
C PHE A 45 1.71 0.25 -5.94
N ALA A 46 0.85 0.78 -5.06
CA ALA A 46 0.04 1.95 -5.40
C ALA A 46 -0.17 2.82 -4.17
N ARG A 47 -0.10 4.14 -4.40
CA ARG A 47 -0.46 5.11 -3.37
C ARG A 47 -1.97 5.18 -3.33
N VAL A 48 -2.58 4.75 -2.22
CA VAL A 48 -4.04 4.69 -2.13
C VAL A 48 -4.61 5.76 -1.22
N HIS A 49 -3.75 6.44 -0.49
CA HIS A 49 -4.16 7.44 0.48
C HIS A 49 -2.98 8.37 0.71
N HIS A 50 -3.28 9.57 1.24
CA HIS A 50 -2.22 10.49 1.61
C HIS A 50 -1.16 9.82 2.49
N SER A 51 -1.58 8.89 3.32
CA SER A 51 -0.72 8.26 4.31
C SER A 51 -0.33 6.82 4.01
N TYR A 52 -0.82 6.23 2.90
CA TYR A 52 -0.61 4.80 2.66
C TYR A 52 -0.20 4.47 1.25
N VAL A 53 0.77 3.55 1.14
CA VAL A 53 1.11 2.87 -0.11
C VAL A 53 0.92 1.37 0.16
N VAL A 54 0.32 0.65 -0.76
CA VAL A 54 0.05 -0.78 -0.56
C VAL A 54 0.64 -1.63 -1.67
N ASN A 55 0.98 -2.87 -1.32
CA ASN A 55 1.38 -3.88 -2.28
C ASN A 55 0.10 -4.49 -2.87
N LEU A 56 -0.13 -4.28 -4.16
CA LEU A 56 -1.36 -4.75 -4.81
C LEU A 56 -1.47 -6.27 -4.79
N ASN A 57 -0.34 -6.97 -4.73
CA ASN A 57 -0.35 -8.43 -4.68
C ASN A 57 -0.78 -8.96 -3.32
N GLU A 58 -0.87 -8.09 -2.32
CA GLU A 58 -1.26 -8.48 -0.96
C GLU A 58 -2.65 -7.96 -0.60
N VAL A 59 -3.39 -7.44 -1.57
CA VAL A 59 -4.78 -7.01 -1.37
C VAL A 59 -5.69 -8.21 -1.48
N GLU A 60 -6.48 -8.46 -0.43
CA GLU A 60 -7.44 -9.57 -0.47
C GLU A 60 -8.80 -9.15 -0.99
N LYS A 61 -9.26 -7.95 -0.61
CA LYS A 61 -10.52 -7.48 -1.13
C LYS A 61 -10.63 -5.96 -0.99
N TYR A 62 -11.51 -5.41 -1.78
CA TYR A 62 -11.86 -4.00 -1.76
C TYR A 62 -13.30 -3.87 -1.29
N ILE A 63 -13.51 -3.07 -0.26
CA ILE A 63 -14.86 -2.83 0.27
C ILE A 63 -15.32 -1.47 -0.23
N LYS A 64 -16.47 -1.46 -0.91
CA LYS A 64 -17.00 -0.24 -1.49
C LYS A 64 -17.42 0.78 -0.42
N GLY A 65 -17.28 2.04 -0.76
CA GLY A 65 -17.65 3.17 0.08
C GLY A 65 -17.35 4.43 -0.70
N GLU A 66 -17.31 5.58 -0.05
CA GLU A 66 -17.00 6.81 -0.77
C GLU A 66 -15.59 6.74 -1.40
N GLY A 67 -14.59 6.42 -0.63
CA GLY A 67 -13.27 6.08 -1.16
C GLY A 67 -13.09 4.58 -1.13
N GLY A 68 -13.70 3.93 -0.16
CA GLY A 68 -13.57 2.51 0.05
C GLY A 68 -12.42 2.18 0.96
N CYS A 69 -12.22 0.89 1.19
CA CYS A 69 -11.05 0.44 1.91
C CYS A 69 -10.58 -0.90 1.38
N LEU A 70 -9.30 -1.17 1.63
CA LEU A 70 -8.68 -2.42 1.21
C LEU A 70 -8.44 -3.29 2.44
N ILE A 71 -8.72 -4.58 2.30
CA ILE A 71 -8.35 -5.55 3.31
C ILE A 71 -7.11 -6.26 2.80
N MET A 72 -6.03 -6.14 3.54
CA MET A 72 -4.76 -6.72 3.13
C MET A 72 -4.64 -8.16 3.62
N SER A 73 -3.63 -8.87 3.13
CA SER A 73 -3.44 -10.28 3.45
C SER A 73 -3.23 -10.53 4.94
N ASP A 74 -2.77 -9.53 5.68
CA ASP A 74 -2.58 -9.66 7.13
C ASP A 74 -3.82 -9.24 7.93
N GLY A 75 -4.93 -8.97 7.24
CA GLY A 75 -6.16 -8.54 7.89
C GLY A 75 -6.28 -7.05 8.12
N THR A 76 -5.24 -6.30 7.83
CA THR A 76 -5.25 -4.85 8.03
C THR A 76 -6.21 -4.17 7.07
N SER A 77 -6.97 -3.19 7.57
CA SER A 77 -7.88 -2.39 6.76
C SER A 77 -7.21 -1.06 6.44
N ILE A 78 -7.14 -0.71 5.16
CA ILE A 78 -6.49 0.52 4.73
C ILE A 78 -7.47 1.37 3.95
N GLU A 79 -7.64 2.61 4.40
CA GLU A 79 -8.56 3.54 3.77
C GLU A 79 -8.02 4.01 2.42
N VAL A 80 -8.93 4.15 1.45
CA VAL A 80 -8.60 4.66 0.12
C VAL A 80 -9.19 6.05 -0.01
N SER A 81 -8.37 7.02 -0.42
CA SER A 81 -8.90 8.37 -0.63
C SER A 81 -9.72 8.42 -1.91
N ARG A 82 -10.73 9.30 -1.90
CA ARG A 82 -11.68 9.39 -3.02
C ARG A 82 -10.99 9.72 -4.35
N ASN A 83 -10.04 10.63 -4.31
CA ASN A 83 -9.36 11.06 -5.54
C ASN A 83 -8.38 10.02 -6.09
N ARG A 84 -8.11 8.95 -5.34
CA ARG A 84 -7.21 7.88 -5.80
C ARG A 84 -7.97 6.59 -6.13
N LYS A 85 -9.29 6.58 -5.89
CA LYS A 85 -10.11 5.39 -6.05
C LYS A 85 -10.09 4.86 -7.48
N GLU A 86 -10.30 5.73 -8.46
CA GLU A 86 -10.38 5.31 -9.86
C GLU A 86 -9.07 4.70 -10.33
N MET A 87 -7.95 5.35 -10.00
CA MET A 87 -6.65 4.84 -10.39
C MET A 87 -6.36 3.49 -9.75
N LEU A 88 -6.75 3.34 -8.47
CA LEU A 88 -6.55 2.09 -7.76
C LEU A 88 -7.35 0.96 -8.40
N LEU A 89 -8.64 1.19 -8.67
CA LEU A 89 -9.49 0.16 -9.27
C LEU A 89 -8.98 -0.25 -10.64
N LYS A 90 -8.48 0.71 -11.39
CA LYS A 90 -7.90 0.43 -12.69
C LYS A 90 -6.67 -0.46 -12.56
N LYS A 91 -5.81 -0.17 -11.59
CA LYS A 91 -4.62 -0.99 -11.35
C LYS A 91 -4.97 -2.39 -10.88
N LEU A 92 -6.00 -2.51 -10.05
CA LEU A 92 -6.44 -3.82 -9.58
C LEU A 92 -6.97 -4.68 -10.71
N ARG A 93 -7.65 -4.07 -11.68
CA ARG A 93 -8.19 -4.81 -12.81
C ARG A 93 -7.11 -5.26 -13.78
N THR A 94 -6.12 -4.41 -14.05
CA THR A 94 -5.10 -4.71 -15.04
C THR A 94 -3.89 -5.42 -14.45
N GLY A 95 -3.59 -5.19 -13.19
CA GLY A 95 -2.43 -5.78 -12.55
C GLY A 95 -2.63 -7.20 -12.08
N LYS A 96 -3.86 -7.66 -12.03
CA LYS A 96 -4.19 -9.02 -11.64
C LYS A 96 -4.65 -9.79 -12.86
N SER A 97 -3.73 -10.30 -13.53
CA SER A 97 -4.04 -11.17 -14.65
C SER A 97 -4.12 -12.62 -14.20
#